data_b92f7efd734c4c23b864172807a6ef90
#
_entry.id   b92f7efd734c4c23b864172807a6ef90
#
_cell.length_a   1.000
_cell.length_b   1.000
_cell.length_c   1.000
_cell.angle_alpha   90.00
_cell.angle_beta   90.00
_cell.angle_gamma   90.00
#
_symmetry.space_group_name_H-M   'P 1'
#
loop_
_entity.id
_entity.type
_entity.pdbx_description
1 polymer ?
#
loop_
_entity_poly.entity_id
_entity_poly.type
_entity_poly.pdbx_seq_one_letter_code
_entity_poly.pdbx_strand_id
1 'polypeptide(L)'
;FWGSLGSNAMNRAMAEFLALESAKEPFYHIHGVGEICWKPMQQWMHDDGLEITEHPALDVREYIYDMATVMRAADLVICRAGASTLSELTALGVPAILVPSPNVTNHHQEKNAALLGDHGAALVLPEEGLDGKKLFAAAAGILNDPQRMETMSQNMAALGIPDATKRIYDTVMTLLK
;
A
#
# COMPACT_ATOMS: atom_id res chain seq x y z
N PHE A 1 0.57 -4.04 -1.67
CA PHE A 1 1.04 -5.20 -0.88
C PHE A 1 0.33 -5.31 0.46
N TRP A 2 0.25 -6.53 1.03
CA TRP A 2 -0.59 -6.81 2.19
C TRP A 2 0.21 -7.40 3.37
N GLY A 3 1.44 -6.92 3.57
CA GLY A 3 2.40 -7.45 4.53
C GLY A 3 3.14 -8.70 4.01
N SER A 4 4.05 -9.25 4.81
CA SER A 4 4.94 -10.37 4.40
C SER A 4 4.19 -11.67 4.11
N LEU A 5 3.10 -11.94 4.81
CA LEU A 5 2.30 -13.16 4.62
C LEU A 5 1.22 -13.00 3.54
N GLY A 6 0.85 -11.78 3.18
CA GLY A 6 -0.28 -11.50 2.31
C GLY A 6 -1.64 -11.56 3.02
N SER A 7 -2.71 -11.39 2.25
CA SER A 7 -4.10 -11.49 2.72
C SER A 7 -4.96 -12.04 1.59
N ASN A 8 -5.61 -13.19 1.80
CA ASN A 8 -6.46 -13.80 0.78
C ASN A 8 -7.60 -12.89 0.33
N ALA A 9 -8.30 -12.23 1.25
CA ALA A 9 -9.39 -11.33 0.92
C ALA A 9 -8.89 -10.16 0.04
N MET A 10 -7.77 -9.56 0.42
CA MET A 10 -7.22 -8.42 -0.30
C MET A 10 -6.58 -8.81 -1.63
N ASN A 11 -5.94 -9.98 -1.71
CA ASN A 11 -5.39 -10.48 -2.97
C ASN A 11 -6.51 -10.86 -3.96
N ARG A 12 -7.66 -11.36 -3.47
CA ARG A 12 -8.82 -11.58 -4.35
C ARG A 12 -9.35 -10.28 -4.94
N ALA A 13 -9.50 -9.24 -4.12
CA ALA A 13 -9.87 -7.90 -4.60
C ALA A 13 -8.81 -7.32 -5.56
N MET A 14 -7.54 -7.61 -5.31
CA MET A 14 -6.45 -7.15 -6.17
C MET A 14 -6.43 -7.89 -7.52
N ALA A 15 -6.75 -9.17 -7.59
CA ALA A 15 -6.88 -9.88 -8.87
C ALA A 15 -7.95 -9.22 -9.77
N GLU A 16 -9.11 -8.91 -9.21
CA GLU A 16 -10.16 -8.15 -9.91
C GLU A 16 -9.68 -6.74 -10.32
N PHE A 17 -8.97 -6.04 -9.43
CA PHE A 17 -8.37 -4.73 -9.72
C PHE A 17 -7.42 -4.81 -10.92
N LEU A 18 -6.49 -5.76 -10.92
CA LEU A 18 -5.50 -5.93 -11.99
C LEU A 18 -6.14 -6.29 -13.34
N ALA A 19 -7.21 -7.08 -13.34
CA ALA A 19 -7.98 -7.37 -14.55
C ALA A 19 -8.65 -6.11 -15.12
N LEU A 20 -9.18 -5.23 -14.27
CA LEU A 20 -9.73 -3.94 -14.69
C LEU A 20 -8.66 -2.98 -15.20
N GLU A 21 -7.49 -2.97 -14.56
CA GLU A 21 -6.35 -2.14 -14.92
C GLU A 21 -5.78 -2.58 -16.27
N SER A 22 -5.52 -3.87 -16.46
CA SER A 22 -5.01 -4.42 -17.72
C SER A 22 -5.90 -4.11 -18.92
N ALA A 23 -7.22 -4.14 -18.74
CA ALA A 23 -8.18 -3.83 -19.79
C ALA A 23 -8.17 -2.35 -20.21
N LYS A 24 -7.70 -1.45 -19.33
CA LYS A 24 -7.69 0.01 -19.55
C LYS A 24 -6.29 0.59 -19.75
N GLU A 25 -5.26 -0.17 -19.39
CA GLU A 25 -3.82 0.21 -19.45
C GLU A 25 -3.46 1.57 -18.80
N PRO A 26 -4.06 1.99 -17.69
CA PRO A 26 -3.86 3.34 -17.19
C PRO A 26 -2.54 3.52 -16.41
N PHE A 27 -1.99 2.43 -15.75
CA PHE A 27 -0.88 2.55 -14.80
C PHE A 27 0.12 1.41 -14.93
N TYR A 28 1.36 1.63 -14.48
CA TYR A 28 2.31 0.56 -14.20
C TYR A 28 2.13 0.08 -12.77
N HIS A 29 1.95 -1.23 -12.56
CA HIS A 29 1.61 -1.80 -11.27
C HIS A 29 2.63 -2.83 -10.80
N ILE A 30 3.13 -2.68 -9.57
CA ILE A 30 3.95 -3.68 -8.90
C ILE A 30 3.16 -4.22 -7.71
N HIS A 31 2.91 -5.54 -7.67
CA HIS A 31 2.14 -6.17 -6.60
C HIS A 31 2.91 -7.28 -5.90
N GLY A 32 3.12 -7.13 -4.58
CA GLY A 32 3.62 -8.17 -3.69
C GLY A 32 2.47 -8.94 -3.06
N VAL A 33 2.33 -10.20 -3.45
CA VAL A 33 1.20 -11.08 -3.07
C VAL A 33 1.35 -11.63 -1.64
N GLY A 34 2.57 -11.98 -1.25
CA GLY A 34 2.87 -12.74 -0.04
C GLY A 34 2.91 -14.24 -0.31
N GLU A 35 3.86 -14.94 0.32
CA GLU A 35 4.20 -16.35 0.07
C GLU A 35 2.98 -17.29 0.15
N ILE A 36 2.18 -17.14 1.21
CA ILE A 36 1.02 -18.02 1.44
C ILE A 36 -0.07 -17.84 0.38
N CYS A 37 -0.17 -16.64 -0.19
CA CYS A 37 -1.24 -16.29 -1.13
C CYS A 37 -0.83 -16.46 -2.61
N TRP A 38 0.41 -16.83 -2.91
CA TRP A 38 0.94 -16.87 -4.27
C TRP A 38 0.14 -17.79 -5.21
N LYS A 39 -0.04 -19.04 -4.81
CA LYS A 39 -0.80 -20.02 -5.63
C LYS A 39 -2.27 -19.63 -5.81
N PRO A 40 -3.02 -19.25 -4.74
CA PRO A 40 -4.36 -18.71 -4.89
C PRO A 40 -4.43 -17.51 -5.83
N MET A 41 -3.49 -16.57 -5.75
CA MET A 41 -3.48 -15.38 -6.60
C MET A 41 -3.37 -15.73 -8.08
N GLN A 42 -2.47 -16.64 -8.44
CA GLN A 42 -2.32 -17.10 -9.83
C GLN A 42 -3.63 -17.68 -10.38
N GLN A 43 -4.34 -18.48 -9.56
CA GLN A 43 -5.64 -19.04 -9.96
C GLN A 43 -6.69 -17.96 -10.15
N TRP A 44 -6.81 -17.01 -9.22
CA TRP A 44 -7.79 -15.92 -9.33
C TRP A 44 -7.53 -15.03 -10.55
N MET A 45 -6.27 -14.72 -10.85
CA MET A 45 -5.91 -13.94 -12.03
C MET A 45 -6.30 -14.70 -13.31
N HIS A 46 -5.99 -16.01 -13.38
CA HIS A 46 -6.40 -16.85 -14.49
C HIS A 46 -7.95 -16.89 -14.66
N ASP A 47 -8.68 -17.05 -13.55
CA ASP A 47 -10.15 -17.09 -13.56
C ASP A 47 -10.75 -15.74 -14.00
N ASP A 48 -10.08 -14.63 -13.70
CA ASP A 48 -10.45 -13.27 -14.13
C ASP A 48 -9.92 -12.94 -15.55
N GLY A 49 -9.30 -13.92 -16.24
CA GLY A 49 -8.83 -13.78 -17.63
C GLY A 49 -7.51 -13.02 -17.79
N LEU A 50 -6.72 -12.94 -16.73
CA LEU A 50 -5.42 -12.22 -16.72
C LEU A 50 -4.25 -13.21 -16.61
N GLU A 51 -3.40 -13.24 -17.63
CA GLU A 51 -2.14 -13.99 -17.61
C GLU A 51 -0.99 -13.06 -17.20
N ILE A 52 -0.36 -13.35 -16.07
CA ILE A 52 0.68 -12.50 -15.45
C ILE A 52 1.87 -12.23 -16.40
N THR A 53 2.22 -13.24 -17.21
CA THR A 53 3.42 -13.20 -18.05
C THR A 53 3.27 -12.36 -19.32
N GLU A 54 2.08 -11.90 -19.64
CA GLU A 54 1.78 -11.29 -20.93
C GLU A 54 1.52 -9.78 -20.86
N HIS A 55 1.44 -9.19 -19.67
CA HIS A 55 1.11 -7.76 -19.53
C HIS A 55 2.31 -6.92 -19.13
N PRO A 56 2.84 -6.06 -20.03
CA PRO A 56 4.08 -5.32 -19.79
C PRO A 56 3.99 -4.28 -18.67
N ALA A 57 2.78 -3.87 -18.30
CA ALA A 57 2.55 -2.89 -17.22
C ALA A 57 2.28 -3.52 -15.85
N LEU A 58 2.18 -4.86 -15.76
CA LEU A 58 1.91 -5.57 -14.52
C LEU A 58 3.11 -6.41 -14.07
N ASP A 59 3.64 -6.09 -12.91
CA ASP A 59 4.73 -6.83 -12.26
C ASP A 59 4.20 -7.44 -10.95
N VAL A 60 3.72 -8.68 -11.03
CA VAL A 60 3.16 -9.41 -9.89
C VAL A 60 4.20 -10.38 -9.35
N ARG A 61 4.59 -10.18 -8.09
CA ARG A 61 5.66 -10.91 -7.41
C ARG A 61 5.12 -11.65 -6.19
N GLU A 62 5.65 -12.85 -5.93
CA GLU A 62 5.39 -13.54 -4.68
C GLU A 62 5.83 -12.68 -3.48
N TYR A 63 7.02 -12.09 -3.56
CA TYR A 63 7.58 -11.21 -2.55
C TYR A 63 8.40 -10.07 -3.18
N ILE A 64 8.35 -8.88 -2.58
CA ILE A 64 9.16 -7.72 -2.99
C ILE A 64 10.36 -7.61 -2.06
N TYR A 65 11.54 -8.03 -2.52
CA TYR A 65 12.78 -8.00 -1.74
C TYR A 65 13.43 -6.61 -1.69
N ASP A 66 13.18 -5.79 -2.69
CA ASP A 66 13.69 -4.44 -2.87
C ASP A 66 12.64 -3.35 -2.54
N MET A 67 11.85 -3.60 -1.48
CA MET A 67 10.69 -2.77 -1.09
C MET A 67 11.02 -1.27 -1.02
N ALA A 68 12.18 -0.90 -0.47
CA ALA A 68 12.59 0.50 -0.38
C ALA A 68 12.74 1.17 -1.76
N THR A 69 13.24 0.43 -2.75
CA THR A 69 13.36 0.90 -4.13
C THR A 69 12.00 1.05 -4.78
N VAL A 70 11.15 0.02 -4.62
CA VAL A 70 9.80 0.01 -5.19
C VAL A 70 8.94 1.12 -4.59
N MET A 71 8.93 1.28 -3.27
CA MET A 71 8.17 2.36 -2.61
C MET A 71 8.65 3.75 -3.03
N ARG A 72 9.95 3.93 -3.23
CA ARG A 72 10.51 5.21 -3.68
C ARG A 72 10.13 5.57 -5.13
N ALA A 73 9.90 4.57 -5.95
CA ALA A 73 9.49 4.74 -7.34
C ALA A 73 7.97 4.87 -7.52
N ALA A 74 7.19 4.57 -6.48
CA ALA A 74 5.74 4.58 -6.55
C ALA A 74 5.17 5.99 -6.42
N ASP A 75 4.18 6.32 -7.24
CA ASP A 75 3.36 7.52 -7.12
C ASP A 75 2.23 7.34 -6.09
N LEU A 76 1.75 6.10 -5.93
CA LEU A 76 0.70 5.73 -4.99
C LEU A 76 0.97 4.33 -4.44
N VAL A 77 0.82 4.14 -3.14
CA VAL A 77 0.94 2.83 -2.49
C VAL A 77 -0.39 2.38 -1.91
N ILE A 78 -0.79 1.14 -2.21
CA ILE A 78 -1.98 0.50 -1.64
C ILE A 78 -1.51 -0.59 -0.66
N CYS A 79 -1.83 -0.44 0.63
CA CYS A 79 -1.30 -1.37 1.64
C CYS A 79 -2.12 -1.42 2.93
N ARG A 80 -1.70 -2.30 3.86
CA ARG A 80 -2.15 -2.31 5.24
C ARG A 80 -1.56 -1.14 6.05
N ALA A 81 -2.19 -0.80 7.18
CA ALA A 81 -1.76 0.29 8.05
C ALA A 81 -0.84 -0.20 9.20
N GLY A 82 0.17 -1.01 8.87
CA GLY A 82 1.21 -1.42 9.81
C GLY A 82 2.18 -0.26 10.11
N ALA A 83 2.60 -0.11 11.36
CA ALA A 83 3.42 1.02 11.81
C ALA A 83 4.72 1.18 11.03
N SER A 84 5.45 0.09 10.72
CA SER A 84 6.68 0.16 9.92
C SER A 84 6.43 0.70 8.51
N THR A 85 5.41 0.17 7.83
CA THR A 85 5.02 0.65 6.49
C THR A 85 4.65 2.13 6.50
N LEU A 86 3.87 2.57 7.52
CA LEU A 86 3.50 3.99 7.62
C LEU A 86 4.71 4.89 7.89
N SER A 87 5.68 4.43 8.68
CA SER A 87 6.94 5.15 8.90
C SER A 87 7.75 5.29 7.60
N GLU A 88 7.77 4.27 6.76
CA GLU A 88 8.41 4.30 5.45
C GLU A 88 7.70 5.25 4.49
N LEU A 89 6.36 5.17 4.41
CA LEU A 89 5.54 6.06 3.58
C LEU A 89 5.72 7.53 3.96
N THR A 90 5.68 7.84 5.25
CA THR A 90 5.85 9.22 5.74
C THR A 90 7.27 9.74 5.50
N ALA A 91 8.29 8.89 5.64
CA ALA A 91 9.68 9.26 5.35
C ALA A 91 9.92 9.53 3.86
N LEU A 92 9.20 8.84 2.97
CA LEU A 92 9.30 8.99 1.52
C LEU A 92 8.33 10.05 0.96
N GLY A 93 7.30 10.44 1.71
CA GLY A 93 6.25 11.34 1.25
C GLY A 93 5.34 10.73 0.19
N VAL A 94 5.16 9.41 0.17
CA VAL A 94 4.39 8.71 -0.86
C VAL A 94 2.91 8.65 -0.45
N PRO A 95 1.97 9.18 -1.27
CA PRO A 95 0.53 9.05 -1.06
C PRO A 95 0.09 7.59 -0.92
N ALA A 96 -0.94 7.33 -0.10
CA ALA A 96 -1.38 5.96 0.11
C ALA A 96 -2.90 5.78 0.11
N ILE A 97 -3.33 4.58 -0.30
CA ILE A 97 -4.64 4.00 0.06
C ILE A 97 -4.37 2.97 1.15
N LEU A 98 -4.92 3.21 2.32
CA LEU A 98 -4.75 2.34 3.48
C LEU A 98 -5.99 1.50 3.69
N VAL A 99 -5.79 0.19 3.75
CA VAL A 99 -6.85 -0.77 4.09
C VAL A 99 -6.46 -1.45 5.41
N PRO A 100 -6.87 -0.88 6.56
CA PRO A 100 -6.52 -1.45 7.85
C PRO A 100 -7.09 -2.86 8.01
N SER A 101 -6.29 -3.77 8.60
CA SER A 101 -6.76 -5.12 8.90
C SER A 101 -7.72 -5.08 10.09
N PRO A 102 -8.92 -5.68 9.99
CA PRO A 102 -9.84 -5.79 11.13
C PRO A 102 -9.37 -6.83 12.16
N ASN A 103 -8.48 -7.75 11.77
CA ASN A 103 -8.04 -8.90 12.54
C ASN A 103 -6.74 -8.64 13.32
N VAL A 104 -6.60 -7.44 13.90
CA VAL A 104 -5.41 -7.07 14.68
C VAL A 104 -5.77 -6.64 16.09
N THR A 105 -4.87 -6.92 17.04
CA THR A 105 -5.07 -6.59 18.46
C THR A 105 -5.33 -5.09 18.64
N ASN A 106 -6.35 -4.76 19.46
CA ASN A 106 -6.71 -3.38 19.84
C ASN A 106 -6.99 -2.43 18.65
N HIS A 107 -7.34 -2.96 17.48
CA HIS A 107 -7.63 -2.16 16.28
C HIS A 107 -6.53 -1.14 15.97
N HIS A 108 -5.26 -1.51 16.21
CA HIS A 108 -4.16 -0.57 16.06
C HIS A 108 -3.98 -0.09 14.62
N GLN A 109 -4.29 -0.92 13.61
CA GLN A 109 -4.19 -0.48 12.21
C GLN A 109 -5.25 0.57 11.84
N GLU A 110 -6.45 0.47 12.40
CA GLU A 110 -7.49 1.48 12.18
C GLU A 110 -7.07 2.85 12.75
N LYS A 111 -6.50 2.86 13.96
CA LYS A 111 -5.97 4.07 14.60
C LYS A 111 -4.81 4.67 13.81
N ASN A 112 -3.90 3.82 13.33
CA ASN A 112 -2.78 4.24 12.50
C ASN A 112 -3.27 4.86 11.18
N ALA A 113 -4.22 4.20 10.51
CA ALA A 113 -4.78 4.69 9.25
C ALA A 113 -5.54 6.02 9.45
N ALA A 114 -6.33 6.12 10.51
CA ALA A 114 -7.08 7.35 10.84
C ALA A 114 -6.15 8.55 10.98
N LEU A 115 -5.00 8.40 11.64
CA LEU A 115 -4.02 9.48 11.76
C LEU A 115 -3.61 10.05 10.39
N LEU A 116 -3.30 9.20 9.42
CA LEU A 116 -2.89 9.65 8.09
C LEU A 116 -4.08 10.17 7.28
N GLY A 117 -5.25 9.56 7.44
CA GLY A 117 -6.49 9.99 6.81
C GLY A 117 -6.93 11.37 7.26
N ASP A 118 -6.94 11.64 8.57
CA ASP A 118 -7.33 12.91 9.18
C ASP A 118 -6.41 14.07 8.76
N HIS A 119 -5.15 13.75 8.45
CA HIS A 119 -4.19 14.73 7.91
C HIS A 119 -4.22 14.84 6.38
N GLY A 120 -5.11 14.13 5.70
CA GLY A 120 -5.19 14.16 4.23
C GLY A 120 -3.97 13.57 3.51
N ALA A 121 -3.18 12.74 4.21
CA ALA A 121 -2.00 12.06 3.68
C ALA A 121 -2.34 10.73 2.99
N ALA A 122 -3.47 10.11 3.36
CA ALA A 122 -3.94 8.85 2.81
C ALA A 122 -5.46 8.82 2.65
N LEU A 123 -5.92 8.01 1.70
CA LEU A 123 -7.31 7.57 1.63
C LEU A 123 -7.47 6.28 2.44
N VAL A 124 -8.37 6.28 3.41
CA VAL A 124 -8.63 5.08 4.23
C VAL A 124 -9.89 4.39 3.73
N LEU A 125 -9.78 3.11 3.41
CA LEU A 125 -10.91 2.27 2.98
C LEU A 125 -11.06 1.11 3.97
N PRO A 126 -12.28 0.82 4.46
CA PRO A 126 -12.51 -0.37 5.26
C PRO A 126 -12.37 -1.63 4.40
N GLU A 127 -11.87 -2.73 4.98
CA GLU A 127 -11.79 -4.01 4.27
C GLU A 127 -13.19 -4.58 3.98
N GLU A 128 -14.15 -4.34 4.87
CA GLU A 128 -15.51 -4.83 4.73
C GLU A 128 -16.18 -4.30 3.45
N GLY A 129 -16.60 -5.21 2.58
CA GLY A 129 -17.24 -4.89 1.32
C GLY A 129 -16.35 -4.20 0.29
N LEU A 130 -15.02 -4.22 0.49
CA LEU A 130 -14.06 -3.76 -0.49
C LEU A 130 -13.87 -4.82 -1.58
N ASP A 131 -14.02 -4.40 -2.83
CA ASP A 131 -13.80 -5.18 -4.04
C ASP A 131 -12.79 -4.49 -4.96
N GLY A 132 -12.38 -5.19 -6.03
CA GLY A 132 -11.42 -4.65 -7.00
C GLY A 132 -11.92 -3.40 -7.72
N LYS A 133 -13.23 -3.29 -7.97
CA LYS A 133 -13.84 -2.12 -8.65
C LYS A 133 -13.75 -0.87 -7.80
N LYS A 134 -14.07 -0.98 -6.51
CA LYS A 134 -13.96 0.14 -5.55
C LYS A 134 -12.51 0.57 -5.38
N LEU A 135 -11.60 -0.40 -5.26
CA LEU A 135 -10.19 -0.13 -5.10
C LEU A 135 -9.60 0.54 -6.35
N PHE A 136 -9.96 0.05 -7.54
CA PHE A 136 -9.57 0.65 -8.82
C PHE A 136 -10.10 2.09 -8.96
N ALA A 137 -11.37 2.31 -8.66
CA ALA A 137 -11.96 3.64 -8.73
C ALA A 137 -11.28 4.63 -7.76
N ALA A 138 -10.93 4.16 -6.55
CA ALA A 138 -10.20 4.97 -5.57
C ALA A 138 -8.79 5.33 -6.05
N ALA A 139 -8.05 4.36 -6.60
CA ALA A 139 -6.70 4.57 -7.13
C ALA A 139 -6.73 5.52 -8.33
N ALA A 140 -7.61 5.27 -9.31
CA ALA A 140 -7.78 6.12 -10.48
C ALA A 140 -8.18 7.56 -10.11
N GLY A 141 -9.04 7.72 -9.09
CA GLY A 141 -9.46 9.03 -8.61
C GLY A 141 -8.36 9.83 -7.91
N ILE A 142 -7.27 9.18 -7.48
CA ILE A 142 -6.08 9.85 -6.95
C ILE A 142 -5.08 10.09 -8.07
N LEU A 143 -4.72 9.03 -8.82
CA LEU A 143 -3.66 9.08 -9.84
C LEU A 143 -3.99 10.02 -11.01
N ASN A 144 -5.27 10.21 -11.33
CA ASN A 144 -5.72 11.15 -12.37
C ASN A 144 -5.93 12.60 -11.86
N ASP A 145 -5.60 12.89 -10.60
CA ASP A 145 -5.67 14.22 -10.02
C ASP A 145 -4.29 14.65 -9.48
N PRO A 146 -3.45 15.29 -10.29
CA PRO A 146 -2.10 15.71 -9.90
C PRO A 146 -2.08 16.64 -8.68
N GLN A 147 -3.08 17.51 -8.53
CA GLN A 147 -3.14 18.42 -7.39
C GLN A 147 -3.43 17.67 -6.10
N ARG A 148 -4.32 16.70 -6.16
CA ARG A 148 -4.62 15.82 -5.03
C ARG A 148 -3.40 14.99 -4.63
N MET A 149 -2.71 14.40 -5.60
CA MET A 149 -1.47 13.65 -5.36
C MET A 149 -0.41 14.49 -4.68
N GLU A 150 -0.15 15.70 -5.19
CA GLU A 150 0.82 16.63 -4.60
C GLU A 150 0.44 16.99 -3.17
N THR A 151 -0.83 17.32 -2.91
CA THR A 151 -1.32 17.63 -1.57
C THR A 151 -1.15 16.44 -0.61
N MET A 152 -1.50 15.22 -1.05
CA MET A 152 -1.33 14.01 -0.24
C MET A 152 0.14 13.74 0.06
N SER A 153 1.03 13.93 -0.92
CA SER A 153 2.47 13.75 -0.77
C SER A 153 3.06 14.73 0.26
N GLN A 154 2.73 16.00 0.16
CA GLN A 154 3.17 17.03 1.12
C GLN A 154 2.68 16.72 2.54
N ASN A 155 1.41 16.34 2.70
CA ASN A 155 0.84 15.97 3.98
C ASN A 155 1.51 14.72 4.56
N MET A 156 1.82 13.72 3.71
CA MET A 156 2.52 12.50 4.11
C MET A 156 3.92 12.82 4.62
N ALA A 157 4.69 13.62 3.87
CA ALA A 157 6.03 14.04 4.25
C ALA A 157 6.06 14.86 5.55
N ALA A 158 5.04 15.70 5.80
CA ALA A 158 4.92 16.49 7.02
C ALA A 158 4.76 15.64 8.30
N LEU A 159 4.28 14.41 8.18
CA LEU A 159 4.15 13.44 9.27
C LEU A 159 5.44 12.62 9.49
N GLY A 160 6.41 12.73 8.61
CA GLY A 160 7.66 11.97 8.68
C GLY A 160 8.59 12.47 9.77
N ILE A 161 9.36 11.53 10.35
CA ILE A 161 10.42 11.82 11.32
C ILE A 161 11.75 11.24 10.79
N PRO A 162 12.39 11.89 9.82
CA PRO A 162 13.56 11.34 9.13
C PRO A 162 14.78 11.18 10.04
N ASP A 163 14.86 11.90 11.15
CA ASP A 163 15.91 11.83 12.16
C ASP A 163 15.57 10.93 13.38
N ALA A 164 14.53 10.08 13.27
CA ALA A 164 14.07 9.22 14.38
C ALA A 164 15.20 8.38 15.01
N THR A 165 16.04 7.76 14.20
CA THR A 165 17.18 6.97 14.68
C THR A 165 18.14 7.81 15.52
N LYS A 166 18.44 9.04 15.08
CA LYS A 166 19.31 9.94 15.82
C LYS A 166 18.68 10.35 17.15
N ARG A 167 17.39 10.69 17.15
CA ARG A 167 16.67 11.04 18.39
C ARG A 167 16.66 9.89 19.40
N ILE A 168 16.45 8.66 18.94
CA ILE A 168 16.51 7.47 19.81
C ILE A 168 17.91 7.29 20.36
N TYR A 169 18.95 7.37 19.52
CA TYR A 169 20.33 7.28 19.95
C TYR A 169 20.68 8.34 21.01
N ASP A 170 20.37 9.61 20.75
CA ASP A 170 20.63 10.72 21.67
C ASP A 170 19.93 10.49 23.03
N THR A 171 18.68 10.00 23.01
CA THR A 171 17.93 9.67 24.23
C THR A 171 18.59 8.55 25.01
N VAL A 172 18.99 7.45 24.36
CA VAL A 172 19.71 6.34 25.03
C VAL A 172 21.00 6.83 25.66
N MET A 173 21.76 7.67 24.95
CA MET A 173 23.03 8.21 25.46
C MET A 173 22.86 9.12 26.69
N THR A 174 21.71 9.77 26.85
CA THR A 174 21.42 10.55 28.08
C THR A 174 21.14 9.66 29.29
N LEU A 175 20.63 8.44 29.07
CA LEU A 175 20.35 7.48 30.16
C LEU A 175 21.57 6.70 30.63
N LEU A 176 22.66 6.73 29.87
CA LEU A 176 23.92 6.05 30.19
C LEU A 176 24.90 6.93 30.95
N LYS A 177 24.58 8.19 31.21
CA LYS A 177 25.33 9.13 32.03
C LYS A 177 24.81 9.15 33.46
#